data_d0522593c9fdfb8954bfb2bc436a0ca6
#
_entry.id   d0522593c9fdfb8954bfb2bc436a0ca6
#
_cell.length_a   1.000
_cell.length_b   1.000
_cell.length_c   1.000
_cell.angle_alpha   90.00
_cell.angle_beta   90.00
_cell.angle_gamma   90.00
#
_symmetry.space_group_name_H-M   'P 1'
#
loop_
_entity.id
_entity.type
_entity.pdbx_description
1 polymer ?
#
loop_
_entity_poly.entity_id
_entity_poly.type
_entity_poly.pdbx_seq_one_letter_code
_entity_poly.pdbx_strand_id
1 'polypeptide(L)'
;GIFFDDYANTLVVGNTMRPVTDRLKISREKLAYIVDSTAAPVACLAFVTTWIGYEVGLVGTAVASIDGLTMSAYGIFLESIKYSFYPILAIFFVFSVANSQRDFGPMLKAEKRARTTGKVLGEHAKIDEAAAEGEALEPPTQAPLRAFNALIPVVVLVLSVLAGLWWTGASSVGFDAPLRDIIGEADSYASLMWGSLLGVLTAGALSIGQGILTLETTVDAWYEGLKSMLFAMIILVLAWGLSAITDVLHTADFLIAVLGDSVPAGAVPAIIFVLAAATAFATGSSWGTMGILMPLVVPLVWAVLQANGMADPAHYHILYSSVSCVLAGSVWGDHCSPISDTTILSSMASGCDHIDHVRTQLPYAMTVGIVALGVGTLPAGFGFPWWISLLVGAAILAIVLRTVGTPIEDVVPTPDETAPAEAAV
;
A
#
# COMPACT_ATOMS: atom_id res chain seq x y z
N GLY A 1 8.47 5.16 -12.22
CA GLY A 1 8.31 5.90 -10.99
C GLY A 1 7.14 5.34 -10.20
N ILE A 2 7.25 5.36 -8.89
CA ILE A 2 6.16 4.99 -7.99
C ILE A 2 5.59 6.31 -7.47
N PHE A 3 4.27 6.48 -7.58
CA PHE A 3 3.58 7.67 -7.14
C PHE A 3 3.24 7.57 -5.64
N PHE A 4 2.98 8.72 -5.03
CA PHE A 4 2.62 8.84 -3.62
C PHE A 4 1.14 8.51 -3.33
N ASP A 5 0.35 8.17 -4.36
CA ASP A 5 -1.05 7.78 -4.29
C ASP A 5 -1.25 6.44 -5.00
N ASP A 6 -1.99 5.52 -4.40
CA ASP A 6 -2.19 4.16 -4.93
C ASP A 6 -3.04 4.13 -6.19
N TYR A 7 -4.15 4.87 -6.23
CA TYR A 7 -5.03 4.95 -7.41
C TYR A 7 -4.31 5.63 -8.58
N ALA A 8 -3.66 6.78 -8.32
CA ALA A 8 -2.89 7.49 -9.34
C ALA A 8 -1.72 6.65 -9.85
N ASN A 9 -1.01 5.93 -8.97
CA ASN A 9 0.04 5.01 -9.37
C ASN A 9 -0.50 3.93 -10.31
N THR A 10 -1.60 3.31 -9.93
CA THR A 10 -2.23 2.23 -10.68
C THR A 10 -2.61 2.68 -12.09
N LEU A 11 -3.35 3.77 -12.21
CA LEU A 11 -3.81 4.30 -13.50
C LEU A 11 -2.64 4.74 -14.40
N VAL A 12 -1.71 5.53 -13.86
CA VAL A 12 -0.60 6.07 -14.66
C VAL A 12 0.38 4.98 -15.05
N VAL A 13 0.80 4.14 -14.12
CA VAL A 13 1.80 3.10 -14.41
C VAL A 13 1.22 2.01 -15.30
N GLY A 14 0.01 1.52 -14.99
CA GLY A 14 -0.65 0.48 -15.78
C GLY A 14 -0.80 0.88 -17.23
N ASN A 15 -1.45 2.01 -17.50
CA ASN A 15 -1.67 2.50 -18.86
C ASN A 15 -0.37 2.83 -19.61
N THR A 16 0.61 3.44 -18.93
CA THR A 16 1.90 3.83 -19.56
C THR A 16 2.76 2.63 -19.89
N MET A 17 2.79 1.63 -19.02
CA MET A 17 3.65 0.47 -19.18
C MET A 17 3.06 -0.61 -20.08
N ARG A 18 1.74 -0.64 -20.27
CA ARG A 18 1.05 -1.64 -21.11
C ARG A 18 1.64 -1.78 -22.50
N PRO A 19 1.86 -0.73 -23.32
CA PRO A 19 2.46 -0.88 -24.63
C PRO A 19 3.90 -1.39 -24.61
N VAL A 20 4.64 -1.10 -23.54
CA VAL A 20 6.02 -1.55 -23.36
C VAL A 20 6.06 -3.04 -23.03
N THR A 21 5.25 -3.48 -22.08
CA THR A 21 5.16 -4.89 -21.65
C THR A 21 4.61 -5.78 -22.77
N ASP A 22 3.63 -5.30 -23.55
CA ASP A 22 3.09 -6.03 -24.71
C ASP A 22 4.19 -6.29 -25.76
N ARG A 23 5.03 -5.28 -26.06
CA ARG A 23 6.17 -5.44 -26.99
C ARG A 23 7.21 -6.44 -26.49
N LEU A 24 7.40 -6.49 -25.18
CA LEU A 24 8.32 -7.43 -24.51
C LEU A 24 7.70 -8.81 -24.31
N LYS A 25 6.45 -9.04 -24.74
CA LYS A 25 5.69 -10.27 -24.56
C LYS A 25 5.59 -10.68 -23.09
N ILE A 26 5.42 -9.71 -22.20
CA ILE A 26 5.10 -9.92 -20.78
C ILE A 26 3.59 -10.01 -20.67
N SER A 27 3.07 -10.97 -19.88
CA SER A 27 1.64 -11.13 -19.71
C SER A 27 1.03 -9.92 -19.00
N ARG A 28 -0.21 -9.58 -19.34
CA ARG A 28 -0.89 -8.46 -18.70
C ARG A 28 -1.25 -8.77 -17.25
N GLU A 29 -1.41 -10.02 -16.90
CA GLU A 29 -1.55 -10.49 -15.53
C GLU A 29 -0.30 -10.13 -14.68
N LYS A 30 0.89 -10.27 -15.26
CA LYS A 30 2.13 -9.88 -14.56
C LYS A 30 2.27 -8.38 -14.44
N LEU A 31 1.90 -7.62 -15.46
CA LEU A 31 1.84 -6.17 -15.37
C LEU A 31 0.87 -5.74 -14.26
N ALA A 32 -0.34 -6.28 -14.25
CA ALA A 32 -1.34 -5.97 -13.23
C ALA A 32 -0.84 -6.29 -11.81
N TYR A 33 -0.20 -7.45 -11.60
CA TYR A 33 0.44 -7.81 -10.34
C TYR A 33 1.52 -6.81 -9.90
N ILE A 34 2.40 -6.37 -10.82
CA ILE A 34 3.45 -5.41 -10.49
C ILE A 34 2.84 -4.05 -10.11
N VAL A 35 1.83 -3.60 -10.85
CA VAL A 35 1.14 -2.33 -10.62
C VAL A 35 0.44 -2.35 -9.25
N ASP A 36 -0.35 -3.38 -8.98
CA ASP A 36 -1.09 -3.54 -7.73
C ASP A 36 -0.14 -3.63 -6.52
N SER A 37 0.85 -4.53 -6.59
CA SER A 37 1.80 -4.75 -5.50
C SER A 37 2.81 -3.60 -5.29
N THR A 38 2.83 -2.57 -6.14
CA THR A 38 3.60 -1.33 -5.94
C THR A 38 2.72 -0.10 -5.65
N ALA A 39 1.41 -0.27 -5.56
CA ALA A 39 0.46 0.79 -5.22
C ALA A 39 0.28 0.89 -3.69
N ALA A 40 -0.67 0.15 -3.11
CA ALA A 40 -0.97 0.19 -1.69
C ALA A 40 0.24 -0.11 -0.77
N PRO A 41 1.14 -1.10 -1.06
CA PRO A 41 2.32 -1.32 -0.23
C PRO A 41 3.25 -0.11 -0.13
N VAL A 42 3.38 0.67 -1.20
CA VAL A 42 4.21 1.88 -1.16
C VAL A 42 3.48 3.02 -0.47
N ALA A 43 2.17 3.18 -0.73
CA ALA A 43 1.37 4.24 -0.13
C ALA A 43 1.37 4.18 1.40
N CYS A 44 1.31 2.98 2.00
CA CYS A 44 1.32 2.81 3.46
C CYS A 44 2.71 2.90 4.12
N LEU A 45 3.80 2.97 3.34
CA LEU A 45 5.17 3.08 3.87
C LEU A 45 5.78 4.46 3.70
N ALA A 46 5.31 5.23 2.74
CA ALA A 46 5.94 6.50 2.39
C ALA A 46 5.52 7.61 3.37
N PHE A 47 6.48 8.50 3.66
CA PHE A 47 6.30 9.59 4.63
C PHE A 47 5.40 10.73 4.13
N VAL A 48 5.08 10.75 2.86
CA VAL A 48 4.21 11.75 2.21
C VAL A 48 3.36 11.03 1.17
N THR A 49 2.14 10.70 1.54
CA THR A 49 1.16 10.03 0.69
C THR A 49 -0.24 10.53 1.02
N THR A 50 -1.23 10.20 0.19
CA THR A 50 -2.64 10.41 0.51
C THR A 50 -3.07 9.60 1.74
N TRP A 51 -2.42 8.47 1.98
CA TRP A 51 -2.73 7.57 3.09
C TRP A 51 -2.31 8.12 4.44
N ILE A 52 -1.17 8.80 4.54
CA ILE A 52 -0.60 9.25 5.82
C ILE A 52 -1.54 10.17 6.60
N GLY A 53 -2.24 11.08 5.91
CA GLY A 53 -3.22 11.95 6.55
C GLY A 53 -4.37 11.17 7.18
N TYR A 54 -4.82 10.12 6.50
CA TYR A 54 -5.85 9.22 6.97
C TYR A 54 -5.36 8.35 8.14
N GLU A 55 -4.22 7.68 7.98
CA GLU A 55 -3.62 6.79 8.98
C GLU A 55 -3.31 7.53 10.28
N VAL A 56 -2.61 8.68 10.19
CA VAL A 56 -2.29 9.51 11.35
C VAL A 56 -3.56 10.06 11.99
N GLY A 57 -4.58 10.38 11.18
CA GLY A 57 -5.89 10.82 11.68
C GLY A 57 -6.58 9.76 12.52
N LEU A 58 -6.62 8.53 12.08
CA LEU A 58 -7.19 7.40 12.82
C LEU A 58 -6.41 7.11 14.10
N VAL A 59 -5.07 7.06 14.02
CA VAL A 59 -4.21 6.88 15.20
C VAL A 59 -4.40 8.02 16.20
N GLY A 60 -4.46 9.28 15.73
CA GLY A 60 -4.65 10.44 16.57
C GLY A 60 -5.97 10.44 17.33
N THR A 61 -7.05 10.07 16.65
CA THR A 61 -8.37 9.92 17.29
C THR A 61 -8.34 8.84 18.36
N ALA A 62 -7.74 7.69 18.07
CA ALA A 62 -7.66 6.58 19.01
C ALA A 62 -6.75 6.90 20.22
N VAL A 63 -5.62 7.59 20.01
CA VAL A 63 -4.70 8.01 21.08
C VAL A 63 -5.33 9.07 21.98
N ALA A 64 -6.11 10.00 21.42
CA ALA A 64 -6.76 11.06 22.20
C ALA A 64 -7.75 10.54 23.25
N SER A 65 -8.27 9.31 23.08
CA SER A 65 -9.16 8.65 24.05
C SER A 65 -8.42 7.88 25.15
N ILE A 66 -7.07 7.84 25.13
CA ILE A 66 -6.26 7.01 26.02
C ILE A 66 -5.55 7.87 27.07
N ASP A 67 -5.96 7.74 28.33
CA ASP A 67 -5.28 8.38 29.46
C ASP A 67 -3.86 7.84 29.66
N GLY A 68 -2.90 8.75 29.79
CA GLY A 68 -1.50 8.41 30.07
C GLY A 68 -0.63 8.06 28.86
N LEU A 69 -1.18 8.02 27.64
CA LEU A 69 -0.41 7.88 26.42
C LEU A 69 0.00 9.25 25.88
N THR A 70 1.27 9.61 26.01
CA THR A 70 1.80 10.95 25.68
C THR A 70 2.45 11.03 24.29
N MET A 71 2.44 9.93 23.52
CA MET A 71 3.07 9.88 22.20
C MET A 71 2.19 10.57 21.14
N SER A 72 2.84 11.31 20.23
CA SER A 72 2.13 11.87 19.08
C SER A 72 1.68 10.79 18.09
N ALA A 73 0.54 11.00 17.44
CA ALA A 73 0.02 10.06 16.42
C ALA A 73 1.02 9.83 15.28
N TYR A 74 1.67 10.91 14.84
CA TYR A 74 2.69 10.84 13.79
C TYR A 74 3.94 10.08 14.26
N GLY A 75 4.36 10.27 15.52
CA GLY A 75 5.44 9.49 16.12
C GLY A 75 5.14 7.99 16.18
N ILE A 76 3.92 7.61 16.58
CA ILE A 76 3.46 6.21 16.56
C ILE A 76 3.49 5.64 15.14
N PHE A 77 3.00 6.40 14.15
CA PHE A 77 3.02 6.00 12.76
C PHE A 77 4.47 5.75 12.28
N LEU A 78 5.38 6.69 12.49
CA LEU A 78 6.79 6.54 12.08
C LEU A 78 7.46 5.31 12.72
N GLU A 79 7.21 5.07 14.01
CA GLU A 79 7.73 3.91 14.71
C GLU A 79 7.09 2.59 14.24
N SER A 80 5.86 2.62 13.73
CA SER A 80 5.16 1.45 13.20
C SER A 80 5.71 0.97 11.85
N ILE A 81 6.25 1.86 11.01
CA ILE A 81 6.74 1.54 9.66
C ILE A 81 7.74 0.37 9.67
N LYS A 82 8.64 0.30 10.65
CA LYS A 82 9.64 -0.79 10.76
C LYS A 82 9.04 -2.17 11.02
N TYR A 83 7.75 -2.23 11.41
CA TYR A 83 6.99 -3.46 11.60
C TYR A 83 6.04 -3.76 10.43
N SER A 84 6.06 -2.97 9.37
CA SER A 84 5.25 -3.16 8.16
C SER A 84 5.81 -4.28 7.28
N PHE A 85 5.87 -5.50 7.85
CA PHE A 85 6.52 -6.64 7.21
C PHE A 85 5.92 -6.99 5.85
N TYR A 86 4.59 -7.04 5.74
CA TYR A 86 3.96 -7.42 4.48
C TYR A 86 4.26 -6.41 3.35
N PRO A 87 4.03 -5.10 3.50
CA PRO A 87 4.34 -4.14 2.45
C PRO A 87 5.81 -4.14 2.02
N ILE A 88 6.73 -4.18 3.00
CA ILE A 88 8.17 -4.20 2.72
C ILE A 88 8.58 -5.47 1.96
N LEU A 89 8.10 -6.63 2.42
CA LEU A 89 8.41 -7.91 1.78
C LEU A 89 7.68 -8.08 0.44
N ALA A 90 6.48 -7.50 0.26
CA ALA A 90 5.78 -7.51 -1.02
C ALA A 90 6.55 -6.72 -2.08
N ILE A 91 7.01 -5.52 -1.76
CA ILE A 91 7.86 -4.72 -2.64
C ILE A 91 9.15 -5.48 -2.98
N PHE A 92 9.84 -6.03 -1.97
CA PHE A 92 11.03 -6.87 -2.19
C PHE A 92 10.74 -8.03 -3.13
N PHE A 93 9.59 -8.70 -2.96
CA PHE A 93 9.23 -9.85 -3.75
C PHE A 93 8.90 -9.49 -5.20
N VAL A 94 8.18 -8.40 -5.44
CA VAL A 94 7.94 -7.87 -6.80
C VAL A 94 9.25 -7.62 -7.54
N PHE A 95 10.19 -6.92 -6.90
CA PHE A 95 11.51 -6.68 -7.50
C PHE A 95 12.28 -7.99 -7.73
N SER A 96 12.18 -8.95 -6.81
CA SER A 96 12.83 -10.25 -6.95
C SER A 96 12.26 -11.06 -8.12
N VAL A 97 10.93 -11.08 -8.30
CA VAL A 97 10.23 -11.72 -9.43
C VAL A 97 10.62 -11.05 -10.74
N ALA A 98 10.59 -9.72 -10.79
CA ALA A 98 10.93 -8.95 -11.99
C ALA A 98 12.40 -9.17 -12.41
N ASN A 99 13.34 -9.14 -11.45
CA ASN A 99 14.78 -9.26 -11.73
C ASN A 99 15.23 -10.69 -12.02
N SER A 100 14.64 -11.69 -11.36
CA SER A 100 15.02 -13.10 -11.57
C SER A 100 14.37 -13.74 -12.79
N GLN A 101 13.34 -13.13 -13.35
CA GLN A 101 12.50 -13.69 -14.42
C GLN A 101 11.96 -15.09 -14.11
N ARG A 102 11.70 -15.34 -12.82
CA ARG A 102 11.15 -16.60 -12.34
C ARG A 102 9.71 -16.40 -11.91
N ASP A 103 8.87 -17.31 -12.31
CA ASP A 103 7.47 -17.34 -11.96
C ASP A 103 7.03 -18.73 -11.49
N PHE A 104 5.93 -18.82 -10.77
CA PHE A 104 5.33 -20.09 -10.35
C PHE A 104 3.80 -20.02 -10.41
N GLY A 105 3.18 -21.19 -10.31
CA GLY A 105 1.72 -21.32 -10.29
C GLY A 105 1.04 -20.77 -11.54
N PRO A 106 -0.12 -20.13 -11.41
CA PRO A 106 -0.86 -19.56 -12.54
C PRO A 106 -0.11 -18.49 -13.29
N MET A 107 0.71 -17.67 -12.62
CA MET A 107 1.52 -16.62 -13.26
C MET A 107 2.52 -17.20 -14.25
N LEU A 108 3.18 -18.33 -13.92
CA LEU A 108 4.09 -19.01 -14.83
C LEU A 108 3.37 -19.44 -16.13
N LYS A 109 2.11 -19.89 -16.02
CA LYS A 109 1.32 -20.26 -17.21
C LYS A 109 1.01 -19.05 -18.08
N ALA A 110 0.66 -17.92 -17.46
CA ALA A 110 0.40 -16.66 -18.15
C ALA A 110 1.66 -16.15 -18.89
N GLU A 111 2.81 -16.13 -18.21
CA GLU A 111 4.09 -15.73 -18.79
C GLU A 111 4.54 -16.68 -19.93
N LYS A 112 4.41 -17.99 -19.72
CA LYS A 112 4.70 -18.97 -20.77
C LYS A 112 3.85 -18.71 -22.02
N ARG A 113 2.54 -18.53 -21.87
CA ARG A 113 1.63 -18.19 -22.97
C ARG A 113 2.12 -16.92 -23.71
N ALA A 114 2.36 -15.83 -22.97
CA ALA A 114 2.76 -14.56 -23.56
C ALA A 114 4.09 -14.67 -24.33
N ARG A 115 5.10 -15.34 -23.76
CA ARG A 115 6.42 -15.50 -24.36
C ARG A 115 6.42 -16.41 -25.59
N THR A 116 5.70 -17.54 -25.55
CA THR A 116 5.71 -18.55 -26.64
C THR A 116 4.78 -18.18 -27.78
N THR A 117 3.59 -17.63 -27.49
CA THR A 117 2.57 -17.36 -28.51
C THR A 117 2.42 -15.90 -28.89
N GLY A 118 3.00 -14.99 -28.11
CA GLY A 118 2.78 -13.54 -28.23
C GLY A 118 1.40 -13.09 -27.73
N LYS A 119 0.54 -14.02 -27.23
CA LYS A 119 -0.78 -13.67 -26.67
C LYS A 119 -0.60 -13.21 -25.23
N VAL A 120 -0.60 -11.91 -25.00
CA VAL A 120 -0.43 -11.28 -23.67
C VAL A 120 -1.64 -11.43 -22.77
N LEU A 121 -2.81 -11.77 -23.30
CA LEU A 121 -4.09 -12.01 -22.61
C LEU A 121 -4.47 -13.48 -22.60
N GLY A 122 -5.25 -13.91 -21.60
CA GLY A 122 -5.89 -15.22 -21.54
C GLY A 122 -6.86 -15.45 -22.71
N GLU A 123 -7.12 -16.72 -23.08
CA GLU A 123 -7.98 -17.04 -24.23
C GLU A 123 -9.45 -16.64 -24.03
N HIS A 124 -9.89 -16.54 -22.78
CA HIS A 124 -11.26 -16.17 -22.40
C HIS A 124 -11.32 -14.83 -21.67
N ALA A 125 -10.25 -14.03 -21.75
CA ALA A 125 -10.16 -12.74 -21.06
C ALA A 125 -11.33 -11.83 -21.51
N LYS A 126 -12.05 -11.31 -20.54
CA LYS A 126 -13.06 -10.28 -20.72
C LYS A 126 -12.45 -8.97 -20.25
N ILE A 127 -12.25 -8.04 -21.16
CA ILE A 127 -11.80 -6.70 -20.80
C ILE A 127 -13.04 -5.84 -20.71
N ASP A 128 -13.37 -5.37 -19.52
CA ASP A 128 -14.40 -4.37 -19.33
C ASP A 128 -13.89 -3.02 -19.85
N GLU A 129 -14.25 -2.67 -21.07
CA GLU A 129 -13.98 -1.33 -21.64
C GLU A 129 -14.80 -0.23 -20.95
N ALA A 130 -15.82 -0.62 -20.15
CA ALA A 130 -16.79 0.29 -19.56
C ALA A 130 -16.32 1.03 -18.30
N ALA A 131 -15.15 0.71 -17.77
CA ALA A 131 -14.66 1.35 -16.56
C ALA A 131 -13.75 2.56 -16.85
N ALA A 132 -14.14 3.36 -17.83
CA ALA A 132 -13.53 4.65 -18.15
C ALA A 132 -13.95 5.76 -17.15
N GLU A 133 -14.04 5.46 -15.86
CA GLU A 133 -14.08 6.52 -14.84
C GLU A 133 -12.80 7.37 -14.84
N GLY A 134 -11.74 6.89 -15.51
CA GLY A 134 -10.52 7.65 -15.76
C GLY A 134 -10.57 8.62 -16.93
N GLU A 135 -11.58 8.56 -17.83
CA GLU A 135 -11.64 9.45 -19.01
C GLU A 135 -11.70 10.94 -18.63
N ALA A 136 -12.35 11.28 -17.50
CA ALA A 136 -12.43 12.65 -17.02
C ALA A 136 -11.08 13.24 -16.56
N LEU A 137 -10.10 12.38 -16.28
CA LEU A 137 -8.74 12.77 -15.85
C LEU A 137 -7.70 12.58 -16.95
N GLU A 138 -8.08 12.10 -18.14
CA GLU A 138 -7.15 11.96 -19.24
C GLU A 138 -6.71 13.33 -19.79
N PRO A 139 -5.41 13.50 -20.05
CA PRO A 139 -4.91 14.74 -20.64
C PRO A 139 -5.43 14.89 -22.07
N PRO A 140 -5.62 16.15 -22.56
CA PRO A 140 -5.99 16.38 -23.97
C PRO A 140 -5.06 15.62 -24.92
N THR A 141 -5.62 14.99 -25.94
CA THR A 141 -4.88 14.14 -26.92
C THR A 141 -3.68 14.81 -27.59
N GLN A 142 -3.62 16.14 -27.58
CA GLN A 142 -2.52 16.94 -28.12
C GLN A 142 -1.58 17.52 -27.03
N ALA A 143 -1.76 17.14 -25.76
CA ALA A 143 -0.94 17.67 -24.68
C ALA A 143 0.54 17.23 -24.84
N PRO A 144 1.50 18.14 -24.69
CA PRO A 144 2.91 17.78 -24.77
C PRO A 144 3.29 16.91 -23.56
N LEU A 145 3.74 15.68 -23.80
CA LEU A 145 4.19 14.74 -22.79
C LEU A 145 5.55 15.20 -22.23
N ARG A 146 5.52 15.99 -21.16
CA ARG A 146 6.72 16.54 -20.51
C ARG A 146 6.80 16.03 -19.09
N ALA A 147 7.80 15.22 -18.77
CA ALA A 147 7.98 14.62 -17.44
C ALA A 147 8.02 15.65 -16.29
N PHE A 148 8.54 16.85 -16.55
CA PHE A 148 8.62 17.89 -15.52
C PHE A 148 7.23 18.41 -15.08
N ASN A 149 6.17 18.28 -15.88
CA ASN A 149 4.81 18.65 -15.50
C ASN A 149 4.25 17.76 -14.38
N ALA A 150 4.75 16.53 -14.27
CA ALA A 150 4.44 15.66 -13.15
C ALA A 150 5.48 15.80 -12.02
N LEU A 151 6.77 15.86 -12.35
CA LEU A 151 7.85 15.85 -11.36
C LEU A 151 7.89 17.12 -10.50
N ILE A 152 7.72 18.31 -11.10
CA ILE A 152 7.85 19.58 -10.36
C ILE A 152 6.77 19.70 -9.29
N PRO A 153 5.45 19.50 -9.55
CA PRO A 153 4.43 19.55 -8.52
C PRO A 153 4.66 18.55 -7.38
N VAL A 154 5.07 17.33 -7.70
CA VAL A 154 5.38 16.29 -6.70
C VAL A 154 6.59 16.69 -5.85
N VAL A 155 7.67 17.20 -6.47
CA VAL A 155 8.85 17.69 -5.73
C VAL A 155 8.49 18.87 -4.83
N VAL A 156 7.70 19.83 -5.33
CA VAL A 156 7.22 20.97 -4.53
C VAL A 156 6.39 20.48 -3.35
N LEU A 157 5.45 19.57 -3.57
CA LEU A 157 4.64 18.95 -2.52
C LEU A 157 5.54 18.33 -1.44
N VAL A 158 6.41 17.40 -1.83
CA VAL A 158 7.28 16.67 -0.89
C VAL A 158 8.19 17.60 -0.11
N LEU A 159 8.87 18.53 -0.79
CA LEU A 159 9.77 19.46 -0.12
C LEU A 159 9.01 20.41 0.82
N SER A 160 7.81 20.86 0.44
CA SER A 160 6.98 21.72 1.28
C SER A 160 6.48 21.00 2.52
N VAL A 161 6.07 19.72 2.40
CA VAL A 161 5.68 18.89 3.55
C VAL A 161 6.88 18.69 4.48
N LEU A 162 8.04 18.28 3.97
CA LEU A 162 9.24 18.09 4.79
C LEU A 162 9.67 19.38 5.49
N ALA A 163 9.63 20.52 4.79
CA ALA A 163 9.92 21.84 5.37
C ALA A 163 8.88 22.21 6.44
N GLY A 164 7.60 21.93 6.21
CA GLY A 164 6.51 22.13 7.17
C GLY A 164 6.69 21.30 8.43
N LEU A 165 6.98 20.00 8.30
CA LEU A 165 7.25 19.11 9.43
C LEU A 165 8.44 19.62 10.25
N TRP A 166 9.54 19.98 9.57
CA TRP A 166 10.70 20.52 10.26
C TRP A 166 10.39 21.84 10.98
N TRP A 167 9.70 22.76 10.31
CA TRP A 167 9.38 24.08 10.86
C TRP A 167 8.43 23.99 12.05
N THR A 168 7.33 23.24 11.91
CA THR A 168 6.33 23.13 12.98
C THR A 168 6.89 22.37 14.19
N GLY A 169 7.63 21.29 13.97
CA GLY A 169 8.27 20.54 15.03
C GLY A 169 9.38 21.35 15.74
N ALA A 170 10.28 21.99 14.99
CA ALA A 170 11.32 22.84 15.56
C ALA A 170 10.75 24.04 16.35
N SER A 171 9.61 24.57 15.91
CA SER A 171 8.90 25.62 16.64
C SER A 171 8.30 25.11 17.95
N SER A 172 7.99 23.82 18.07
CA SER A 172 7.45 23.19 19.27
C SER A 172 8.53 22.81 20.28
N VAL A 173 9.62 22.13 19.83
CA VAL A 173 10.65 21.57 20.73
C VAL A 173 11.97 22.34 20.72
N GLY A 174 12.12 23.33 19.84
CA GLY A 174 13.36 24.11 19.68
C GLY A 174 14.17 23.66 18.46
N PHE A 175 14.83 24.62 17.81
CA PHE A 175 15.61 24.39 16.57
C PHE A 175 16.91 23.61 16.80
N ASP A 176 17.38 23.52 18.04
CA ASP A 176 18.57 22.75 18.44
C ASP A 176 18.22 21.31 18.88
N ALA A 177 16.95 20.92 18.86
CA ALA A 177 16.51 19.59 19.24
C ALA A 177 16.95 18.52 18.19
N PRO A 178 17.11 17.27 18.57
CA PRO A 178 17.38 16.19 17.64
C PRO A 178 16.28 16.08 16.57
N LEU A 179 16.66 15.78 15.31
CA LEU A 179 15.73 15.69 14.20
C LEU A 179 14.56 14.73 14.47
N ARG A 180 14.81 13.65 15.20
CA ARG A 180 13.78 12.69 15.59
C ARG A 180 12.68 13.35 16.43
N ASP A 181 13.08 14.17 17.41
CA ASP A 181 12.13 14.82 18.33
C ASP A 181 11.38 15.95 17.58
N ILE A 182 12.08 16.68 16.70
CA ILE A 182 11.47 17.68 15.82
C ILE A 182 10.36 17.04 14.96
N ILE A 183 10.66 15.94 14.28
CA ILE A 183 9.69 15.27 13.39
C ILE A 183 8.57 14.60 14.22
N GLY A 184 8.88 14.05 15.40
CA GLY A 184 7.90 13.43 16.29
C GLY A 184 6.84 14.41 16.80
N GLU A 185 7.19 15.66 17.04
CA GLU A 185 6.31 16.72 17.57
C GLU A 185 5.84 17.71 16.49
N ALA A 186 6.00 17.35 15.22
CA ALA A 186 5.57 18.18 14.10
C ALA A 186 4.04 18.18 13.93
N ASP A 187 3.49 19.34 13.54
CA ASP A 187 2.11 19.42 13.07
C ASP A 187 2.01 18.85 11.64
N SER A 188 1.78 17.53 11.56
CA SER A 188 1.69 16.83 10.30
C SER A 188 0.47 17.26 9.46
N TYR A 189 -0.66 17.60 10.10
CA TYR A 189 -1.85 18.04 9.39
C TYR A 189 -1.64 19.38 8.67
N ALA A 190 -1.11 20.36 9.38
CA ALA A 190 -0.79 21.67 8.77
C ALA A 190 0.25 21.50 7.65
N SER A 191 1.29 20.68 7.88
CA SER A 191 2.37 20.45 6.91
C SER A 191 1.86 19.77 5.64
N LEU A 192 1.01 18.75 5.76
CA LEU A 192 0.38 18.06 4.62
C LEU A 192 -0.60 18.97 3.88
N MET A 193 -1.43 19.75 4.59
CA MET A 193 -2.39 20.67 4.00
C MET A 193 -1.68 21.75 3.16
N TRP A 194 -0.65 22.39 3.70
CA TRP A 194 0.10 23.42 2.96
C TRP A 194 0.92 22.85 1.82
N GLY A 195 1.55 21.70 2.03
CA GLY A 195 2.34 21.02 0.99
C GLY A 195 1.47 20.59 -0.19
N SER A 196 0.30 19.98 0.06
CA SER A 196 -0.64 19.59 -0.98
C SER A 196 -1.21 20.77 -1.75
N LEU A 197 -1.56 21.87 -1.04
CA LEU A 197 -2.01 23.10 -1.68
C LEU A 197 -0.95 23.69 -2.63
N LEU A 198 0.31 23.76 -2.19
CA LEU A 198 1.41 24.24 -3.03
C LEU A 198 1.65 23.33 -4.23
N GLY A 199 1.53 22.01 -4.06
CA GLY A 199 1.61 21.04 -5.15
C GLY A 199 0.53 21.26 -6.21
N VAL A 200 -0.73 21.38 -5.78
CA VAL A 200 -1.88 21.66 -6.67
C VAL A 200 -1.74 23.00 -7.40
N LEU A 201 -1.37 24.07 -6.68
CA LEU A 201 -1.15 25.38 -7.29
C LEU A 201 -0.01 25.35 -8.32
N THR A 202 1.05 24.60 -8.04
CA THR A 202 2.18 24.41 -8.96
C THR A 202 1.74 23.64 -10.22
N ALA A 203 0.97 22.57 -10.08
CA ALA A 203 0.44 21.80 -11.19
C ALA A 203 -0.48 22.67 -12.08
N GLY A 204 -1.40 23.41 -11.47
CA GLY A 204 -2.29 24.33 -12.18
C GLY A 204 -1.51 25.43 -12.91
N ALA A 205 -0.56 26.07 -12.23
CA ALA A 205 0.27 27.15 -12.82
C ALA A 205 1.10 26.64 -14.01
N LEU A 206 1.68 25.44 -13.93
CA LEU A 206 2.41 24.82 -15.03
C LEU A 206 1.49 24.47 -16.21
N SER A 207 0.31 23.92 -15.95
CA SER A 207 -0.64 23.51 -16.99
C SER A 207 -1.21 24.73 -17.73
N ILE A 208 -1.61 25.77 -17.00
CA ILE A 208 -2.13 27.02 -17.57
C ILE A 208 -1.01 27.81 -18.26
N GLY A 209 0.16 27.94 -17.61
CA GLY A 209 1.28 28.72 -18.15
C GLY A 209 1.87 28.15 -19.44
N GLN A 210 1.70 26.83 -19.68
CA GLN A 210 2.08 26.18 -20.93
C GLN A 210 0.93 26.13 -21.96
N GLY A 211 -0.25 26.62 -21.63
CA GLY A 211 -1.43 26.57 -22.48
C GLY A 211 -1.97 25.14 -22.71
N ILE A 212 -1.66 24.20 -21.81
CA ILE A 212 -2.15 22.82 -21.88
C ILE A 212 -3.62 22.77 -21.44
N LEU A 213 -3.94 23.45 -20.34
CA LEU A 213 -5.30 23.56 -19.79
C LEU A 213 -5.70 25.02 -19.67
N THR A 214 -6.99 25.26 -19.76
CA THR A 214 -7.60 26.56 -19.38
C THR A 214 -7.80 26.60 -17.86
N LEU A 215 -8.11 27.77 -17.31
CA LEU A 215 -8.46 27.89 -15.90
C LEU A 215 -9.69 27.03 -15.57
N GLU A 216 -10.72 27.03 -16.42
CA GLU A 216 -11.93 26.24 -16.27
C GLU A 216 -11.62 24.74 -16.19
N THR A 217 -10.92 24.20 -17.19
CA THR A 217 -10.54 22.78 -17.21
C THR A 217 -9.59 22.39 -16.09
N THR A 218 -8.76 23.32 -15.60
CA THR A 218 -7.90 23.09 -14.42
C THR A 218 -8.73 22.97 -13.14
N VAL A 219 -9.74 23.80 -12.97
CA VAL A 219 -10.67 23.75 -11.83
C VAL A 219 -11.52 22.47 -11.90
N ASP A 220 -11.98 22.09 -13.07
CA ASP A 220 -12.73 20.83 -13.27
C ASP A 220 -11.89 19.61 -12.91
N ALA A 221 -10.63 19.55 -13.35
CA ALA A 221 -9.70 18.47 -13.00
C ALA A 221 -9.44 18.40 -11.49
N TRP A 222 -9.29 19.56 -10.83
CA TRP A 222 -9.15 19.63 -9.37
C TRP A 222 -10.41 19.13 -8.66
N TYR A 223 -11.59 19.49 -9.15
CA TYR A 223 -12.87 19.08 -8.59
C TYR A 223 -13.09 17.56 -8.75
N GLU A 224 -12.74 16.99 -9.91
CA GLU A 224 -12.77 15.53 -10.08
C GLU A 224 -11.81 14.81 -9.14
N GLY A 225 -10.62 15.37 -8.92
CA GLY A 225 -9.68 14.86 -7.90
C GLY A 225 -10.26 14.88 -6.48
N LEU A 226 -11.00 15.94 -6.11
CA LEU A 226 -11.71 15.98 -4.82
C LEU A 226 -12.81 14.92 -4.73
N LYS A 227 -13.57 14.71 -5.81
CA LYS A 227 -14.61 13.67 -5.84
C LYS A 227 -14.03 12.27 -5.61
N SER A 228 -12.85 11.98 -6.17
CA SER A 228 -12.21 10.68 -5.97
C SER A 228 -11.88 10.38 -4.50
N MET A 229 -11.67 11.44 -3.68
CA MET A 229 -11.42 11.29 -2.24
C MET A 229 -12.70 11.26 -1.39
N LEU A 230 -13.89 11.45 -1.96
CA LEU A 230 -15.14 11.52 -1.21
C LEU A 230 -15.41 10.22 -0.43
N PHE A 231 -15.11 9.07 -1.02
CA PHE A 231 -15.29 7.77 -0.36
C PHE A 231 -14.43 7.66 0.92
N ALA A 232 -13.17 8.05 0.84
CA ALA A 232 -12.26 8.08 1.99
C ALA A 232 -12.75 9.02 3.09
N MET A 233 -13.29 10.20 2.73
CA MET A 233 -13.87 11.15 3.67
C MET A 233 -15.10 10.57 4.38
N ILE A 234 -15.98 9.87 3.67
CA ILE A 234 -17.16 9.21 4.25
C ILE A 234 -16.72 8.13 5.25
N ILE A 235 -15.74 7.30 4.90
CA ILE A 235 -15.20 6.27 5.80
C ILE A 235 -14.61 6.93 7.05
N LEU A 236 -13.85 8.00 6.93
CA LEU A 236 -13.25 8.71 8.05
C LEU A 236 -14.31 9.23 9.04
N VAL A 237 -15.37 9.86 8.52
CA VAL A 237 -16.50 10.34 9.38
C VAL A 237 -17.18 9.18 10.09
N LEU A 238 -17.42 8.05 9.42
CA LEU A 238 -18.01 6.87 10.02
C LEU A 238 -17.07 6.22 11.05
N ALA A 239 -15.74 6.23 10.81
CA ALA A 239 -14.73 5.75 11.74
C ALA A 239 -14.70 6.59 13.03
N TRP A 240 -14.83 7.91 12.93
CA TRP A 240 -14.96 8.77 14.11
C TRP A 240 -16.23 8.46 14.92
N GLY A 241 -17.36 8.23 14.24
CA GLY A 241 -18.60 7.79 14.89
C GLY A 241 -18.43 6.44 15.59
N LEU A 242 -17.77 5.48 14.95
CA LEU A 242 -17.45 4.17 15.52
C LEU A 242 -16.56 4.31 16.76
N SER A 243 -15.49 5.11 16.69
CA SER A 243 -14.61 5.38 17.84
C SER A 243 -15.39 5.89 19.03
N ALA A 244 -16.23 6.91 18.83
CA ALA A 244 -17.06 7.48 19.90
C ALA A 244 -18.03 6.45 20.51
N ILE A 245 -18.61 5.56 19.69
CA ILE A 245 -19.53 4.51 20.17
C ILE A 245 -18.75 3.45 20.98
N THR A 246 -17.58 3.03 20.51
CA THR A 246 -16.78 2.00 21.21
C THR A 246 -16.24 2.49 22.54
N ASP A 247 -15.94 3.78 22.68
CA ASP A 247 -15.56 4.40 23.95
C ASP A 247 -16.73 4.38 24.95
N VAL A 248 -17.92 4.82 24.53
CA VAL A 248 -19.14 4.82 25.38
C VAL A 248 -19.52 3.40 25.80
N LEU A 249 -19.33 2.41 24.95
CA LEU A 249 -19.63 1.00 25.22
C LEU A 249 -18.55 0.30 26.05
N HIS A 250 -17.45 0.97 26.38
CA HIS A 250 -16.29 0.34 27.04
C HIS A 250 -15.82 -0.94 26.33
N THR A 251 -15.79 -0.90 25.01
CA THR A 251 -15.52 -2.09 24.18
C THR A 251 -14.14 -2.67 24.45
N ALA A 252 -13.13 -1.84 24.69
CA ALA A 252 -11.78 -2.30 25.03
C ALA A 252 -11.78 -3.10 26.35
N ASP A 253 -12.45 -2.60 27.39
CA ASP A 253 -12.54 -3.27 28.68
C ASP A 253 -13.26 -4.62 28.59
N PHE A 254 -14.34 -4.69 27.78
CA PHE A 254 -15.05 -5.93 27.51
C PHE A 254 -14.17 -6.95 26.81
N LEU A 255 -13.46 -6.54 25.77
CA LEU A 255 -12.56 -7.42 25.01
C LEU A 255 -11.42 -7.94 25.90
N ILE A 256 -10.87 -7.13 26.78
CA ILE A 256 -9.86 -7.57 27.76
C ILE A 256 -10.45 -8.60 28.71
N ALA A 257 -11.65 -8.34 29.22
CA ALA A 257 -12.33 -9.30 30.14
C ALA A 257 -12.62 -10.65 29.46
N VAL A 258 -12.91 -10.66 28.15
CA VAL A 258 -13.18 -11.87 27.38
C VAL A 258 -11.89 -12.58 26.96
N LEU A 259 -10.88 -11.85 26.52
CA LEU A 259 -9.59 -12.42 26.11
C LEU A 259 -8.79 -12.91 27.31
N GLY A 260 -8.93 -12.24 28.48
CA GLY A 260 -8.30 -12.60 29.74
C GLY A 260 -6.79 -12.82 29.61
N ASP A 261 -6.27 -13.67 30.50
CA ASP A 261 -4.87 -14.10 30.47
C ASP A 261 -4.55 -15.13 29.36
N SER A 262 -5.53 -15.39 28.47
CA SER A 262 -5.44 -16.48 27.48
C SER A 262 -4.55 -16.15 26.29
N VAL A 263 -4.34 -14.86 25.97
CA VAL A 263 -3.56 -14.42 24.83
C VAL A 263 -2.32 -13.65 25.31
N PRO A 264 -1.11 -14.15 25.06
CA PRO A 264 0.10 -13.41 25.37
C PRO A 264 0.14 -12.06 24.62
N ALA A 265 0.52 -10.97 25.29
CA ALA A 265 0.57 -9.62 24.69
C ALA A 265 1.40 -9.59 23.40
N GLY A 266 2.49 -10.36 23.32
CA GLY A 266 3.32 -10.49 22.11
C GLY A 266 2.63 -11.17 20.91
N ALA A 267 1.54 -11.92 21.14
CA ALA A 267 0.78 -12.54 20.04
C ALA A 267 -0.30 -11.59 19.46
N VAL A 268 -0.66 -10.52 20.16
CA VAL A 268 -1.72 -9.59 19.77
C VAL A 268 -1.49 -9.00 18.38
N PRO A 269 -0.27 -8.51 18.00
CA PRO A 269 -0.06 -7.98 16.66
C PRO A 269 -0.35 -9.00 15.55
N ALA A 270 0.02 -10.28 15.75
CA ALA A 270 -0.22 -11.34 14.76
C ALA A 270 -1.72 -11.63 14.59
N ILE A 271 -2.48 -11.62 15.66
CA ILE A 271 -3.95 -11.77 15.62
C ILE A 271 -4.58 -10.59 14.86
N ILE A 272 -4.14 -9.37 15.17
CA ILE A 272 -4.61 -8.16 14.47
C ILE A 272 -4.29 -8.22 12.98
N PHE A 273 -3.10 -8.67 12.60
CA PHE A 273 -2.71 -8.82 11.19
C PHE A 273 -3.66 -9.74 10.43
N VAL A 274 -3.97 -10.92 11.00
CA VAL A 274 -4.90 -11.87 10.38
C VAL A 274 -6.33 -11.32 10.34
N LEU A 275 -6.77 -10.64 11.41
CA LEU A 275 -8.10 -10.04 11.47
C LEU A 275 -8.23 -8.91 10.43
N ALA A 276 -7.24 -8.05 10.32
CA ALA A 276 -7.22 -6.98 9.33
C ALA A 276 -7.24 -7.54 7.90
N ALA A 277 -6.44 -8.59 7.63
CA ALA A 277 -6.44 -9.24 6.33
C ALA A 277 -7.80 -9.89 6.00
N ALA A 278 -8.41 -10.58 6.95
CA ALA A 278 -9.73 -11.18 6.75
C ALA A 278 -10.82 -10.12 6.50
N THR A 279 -10.77 -9.00 7.24
CA THR A 279 -11.70 -7.89 7.07
C THR A 279 -11.52 -7.22 5.70
N ALA A 280 -10.30 -6.90 5.30
CA ALA A 280 -10.01 -6.28 4.01
C ALA A 280 -10.37 -7.22 2.84
N PHE A 281 -10.08 -8.51 2.96
CA PHE A 281 -10.50 -9.51 1.98
C PHE A 281 -12.02 -9.55 1.80
N ALA A 282 -12.77 -9.50 2.91
CA ALA A 282 -14.23 -9.58 2.89
C ALA A 282 -14.90 -8.28 2.44
N THR A 283 -14.30 -7.13 2.74
CA THR A 283 -14.85 -5.81 2.38
C THR A 283 -14.37 -5.29 1.04
N GLY A 284 -13.24 -5.79 0.56
CA GLY A 284 -12.58 -5.29 -0.66
C GLY A 284 -12.00 -3.89 -0.51
N SER A 285 -11.71 -3.45 0.72
CA SER A 285 -11.17 -2.11 0.96
C SER A 285 -10.19 -2.08 2.14
N SER A 286 -8.96 -1.66 1.86
CA SER A 286 -7.96 -1.37 2.90
C SER A 286 -8.37 -0.15 3.73
N TRP A 287 -8.91 0.89 3.11
CA TRP A 287 -9.39 2.11 3.77
C TRP A 287 -10.50 1.80 4.80
N GLY A 288 -11.53 1.04 4.38
CA GLY A 288 -12.63 0.62 5.26
C GLY A 288 -12.13 -0.21 6.44
N THR A 289 -11.21 -1.12 6.20
CA THR A 289 -10.61 -1.97 7.24
C THR A 289 -9.82 -1.16 8.27
N MET A 290 -8.98 -0.23 7.81
CA MET A 290 -8.24 0.68 8.70
C MET A 290 -9.20 1.52 9.54
N GLY A 291 -10.25 2.08 8.92
CA GLY A 291 -11.27 2.89 9.59
C GLY A 291 -12.04 2.13 10.67
N ILE A 292 -12.30 0.84 10.45
CA ILE A 292 -12.99 -0.01 11.43
C ILE A 292 -12.05 -0.45 12.56
N LEU A 293 -10.84 -0.90 12.23
CA LEU A 293 -9.99 -1.57 13.20
C LEU A 293 -9.10 -0.62 14.01
N MET A 294 -8.62 0.49 13.44
CA MET A 294 -7.70 1.37 14.16
C MET A 294 -8.30 1.94 15.45
N PRO A 295 -9.56 2.44 15.47
CA PRO A 295 -10.20 2.91 16.69
C PRO A 295 -10.40 1.83 17.77
N LEU A 296 -10.49 0.56 17.36
CA LEU A 296 -10.64 -0.58 18.27
C LEU A 296 -9.29 -1.08 18.78
N VAL A 297 -8.33 -1.21 17.87
CA VAL A 297 -7.04 -1.88 18.12
C VAL A 297 -6.15 -1.05 19.05
N VAL A 298 -6.04 0.26 18.83
CA VAL A 298 -5.10 1.09 19.59
C VAL A 298 -5.48 1.13 21.08
N PRO A 299 -6.74 1.41 21.47
CA PRO A 299 -7.16 1.33 22.87
C PRO A 299 -7.04 -0.08 23.47
N LEU A 300 -7.45 -1.13 22.72
CA LEU A 300 -7.34 -2.52 23.15
C LEU A 300 -5.89 -2.91 23.49
N VAL A 301 -4.96 -2.61 22.59
CA VAL A 301 -3.54 -2.95 22.79
C VAL A 301 -2.97 -2.21 23.98
N TRP A 302 -3.30 -0.92 24.13
CA TRP A 302 -2.85 -0.15 25.28
C TRP A 302 -3.38 -0.73 26.59
N ALA A 303 -4.65 -1.09 26.66
CA ALA A 303 -5.25 -1.70 27.82
C ALA A 303 -4.65 -3.10 28.12
N VAL A 304 -4.34 -3.91 27.10
CA VAL A 304 -3.60 -5.18 27.28
C VAL A 304 -2.22 -4.92 27.87
N LEU A 305 -1.49 -3.91 27.40
CA LEU A 305 -0.19 -3.55 27.95
C LEU A 305 -0.30 -3.10 29.42
N GLN A 306 -1.30 -2.28 29.76
CA GLN A 306 -1.54 -1.86 31.16
C GLN A 306 -1.86 -3.06 32.06
N ALA A 307 -2.78 -3.94 31.64
CA ALA A 307 -3.16 -5.11 32.39
C ALA A 307 -2.00 -6.08 32.69
N ASN A 308 -1.01 -6.14 31.78
CA ASN A 308 0.18 -6.98 31.94
C ASN A 308 1.36 -6.24 32.58
N GLY A 309 1.22 -4.97 32.99
CA GLY A 309 2.31 -4.17 33.53
C GLY A 309 3.40 -3.84 32.49
N MET A 310 3.06 -3.83 31.21
CA MET A 310 3.91 -3.61 30.06
C MET A 310 3.69 -2.24 29.39
N ALA A 311 2.98 -1.32 30.03
CA ALA A 311 2.74 0.03 29.50
C ALA A 311 3.97 0.94 29.70
N ASP A 312 5.12 0.52 29.21
CA ASP A 312 6.41 1.20 29.34
C ASP A 312 7.19 1.18 28.00
N PRO A 313 8.19 2.05 27.83
CA PRO A 313 8.95 2.17 26.57
C PRO A 313 9.61 0.88 26.06
N ALA A 314 9.91 -0.09 26.94
CA ALA A 314 10.52 -1.35 26.52
C ALA A 314 9.53 -2.24 25.75
N HIS A 315 8.24 -2.05 25.96
CA HIS A 315 7.15 -2.85 25.38
C HIS A 315 6.33 -2.12 24.31
N TYR A 316 6.61 -0.85 24.02
CA TYR A 316 5.90 -0.09 22.98
C TYR A 316 6.01 -0.70 21.59
N HIS A 317 6.99 -1.59 21.35
CA HIS A 317 7.07 -2.36 20.11
C HIS A 317 5.80 -3.16 19.82
N ILE A 318 5.05 -3.59 20.83
CA ILE A 318 3.77 -4.30 20.66
C ILE A 318 2.70 -3.34 20.11
N LEU A 319 2.62 -2.11 20.64
CA LEU A 319 1.71 -1.09 20.14
C LEU A 319 2.05 -0.70 18.70
N TYR A 320 3.32 -0.39 18.40
CA TYR A 320 3.77 -0.02 17.06
C TYR A 320 3.55 -1.16 16.05
N SER A 321 3.85 -2.39 16.45
CA SER A 321 3.60 -3.56 15.62
C SER A 321 2.10 -3.78 15.39
N SER A 322 1.24 -3.52 16.38
CA SER A 322 -0.21 -3.65 16.24
C SER A 322 -0.80 -2.60 15.29
N VAL A 323 -0.38 -1.35 15.40
CA VAL A 323 -0.75 -0.29 14.44
C VAL A 323 -0.32 -0.69 13.03
N SER A 324 0.95 -1.09 12.87
CA SER A 324 1.45 -1.60 11.59
C SER A 324 0.65 -2.80 11.09
N CYS A 325 0.18 -3.70 11.96
CA CYS A 325 -0.59 -4.88 11.58
C CYS A 325 -1.99 -4.55 11.06
N VAL A 326 -2.62 -3.48 11.54
CA VAL A 326 -3.85 -2.97 10.93
C VAL A 326 -3.58 -2.54 9.50
N LEU A 327 -2.53 -1.74 9.27
CA LEU A 327 -2.17 -1.23 7.94
C LEU A 327 -1.72 -2.36 7.00
N ALA A 328 -0.72 -3.12 7.43
CA ALA A 328 -0.12 -4.19 6.63
C ALA A 328 -1.08 -5.35 6.36
N GLY A 329 -1.92 -5.70 7.34
CA GLY A 329 -2.96 -6.71 7.18
C GLY A 329 -4.06 -6.27 6.22
N SER A 330 -4.47 -4.99 6.30
CA SER A 330 -5.43 -4.40 5.35
C SER A 330 -4.92 -4.49 3.92
N VAL A 331 -3.66 -4.13 3.68
CA VAL A 331 -3.03 -4.23 2.35
C VAL A 331 -2.93 -5.69 1.88
N TRP A 332 -2.60 -6.64 2.77
CA TRP A 332 -2.55 -8.05 2.40
C TRP A 332 -3.92 -8.61 2.02
N GLY A 333 -4.95 -8.32 2.82
CA GLY A 333 -6.32 -8.75 2.54
C GLY A 333 -6.85 -8.17 1.23
N ASP A 334 -6.56 -6.92 0.98
CA ASP A 334 -6.90 -6.19 -0.23
C ASP A 334 -6.28 -6.86 -1.47
N HIS A 335 -4.98 -7.14 -1.49
CA HIS A 335 -4.29 -7.85 -2.56
C HIS A 335 -4.80 -9.28 -2.81
N CYS A 336 -5.46 -9.90 -1.84
CA CYS A 336 -6.05 -11.22 -1.97
C CYS A 336 -7.52 -11.17 -2.42
N SER A 337 -8.18 -10.02 -2.31
CA SER A 337 -9.62 -9.88 -2.52
C SER A 337 -10.00 -9.74 -3.98
N PRO A 338 -10.96 -10.56 -4.47
CA PRO A 338 -11.47 -10.39 -5.83
C PRO A 338 -12.44 -9.21 -5.99
N ILE A 339 -12.79 -8.52 -4.91
CA ILE A 339 -13.68 -7.35 -4.92
C ILE A 339 -12.95 -6.08 -4.49
N SER A 340 -11.60 -6.15 -4.39
CA SER A 340 -10.78 -4.98 -4.04
C SER A 340 -10.83 -3.93 -5.15
N ASP A 341 -11.02 -2.68 -4.72
CA ASP A 341 -11.02 -1.53 -5.61
C ASP A 341 -9.67 -1.32 -6.30
N THR A 342 -8.54 -1.48 -5.58
CA THR A 342 -7.19 -1.37 -6.16
C THR A 342 -6.88 -2.51 -7.13
N THR A 343 -7.30 -3.75 -6.83
CA THR A 343 -7.13 -4.91 -7.69
C THR A 343 -7.98 -4.81 -8.96
N ILE A 344 -9.22 -4.30 -8.86
CA ILE A 344 -10.07 -4.00 -10.02
C ILE A 344 -9.38 -2.93 -10.88
N LEU A 345 -8.95 -1.83 -10.28
CA LEU A 345 -8.32 -0.71 -10.97
C LEU A 345 -7.01 -1.13 -11.66
N SER A 346 -6.20 -1.97 -11.01
CA SER A 346 -4.96 -2.52 -11.57
C SER A 346 -5.22 -3.41 -12.78
N SER A 347 -6.29 -4.21 -12.73
CA SER A 347 -6.73 -5.03 -13.86
C SER A 347 -7.10 -4.17 -15.06
N MET A 348 -7.89 -3.12 -14.83
CA MET A 348 -8.36 -2.20 -15.87
C MET A 348 -7.21 -1.41 -16.49
N ALA A 349 -6.38 -0.75 -15.69
CA ALA A 349 -5.25 0.04 -16.15
C ALA A 349 -4.23 -0.79 -16.94
N SER A 350 -4.03 -2.05 -16.53
CA SER A 350 -3.16 -3.00 -17.24
C SER A 350 -3.84 -3.65 -18.44
N GLY A 351 -5.17 -3.47 -18.62
CA GLY A 351 -5.97 -4.14 -19.63
C GLY A 351 -5.94 -5.66 -19.48
N CYS A 352 -6.03 -6.15 -18.26
CA CYS A 352 -6.05 -7.55 -17.87
C CYS A 352 -7.48 -7.98 -17.49
N ASP A 353 -7.82 -9.23 -17.75
CA ASP A 353 -9.04 -9.81 -17.16
C ASP A 353 -8.90 -9.82 -15.63
N HIS A 354 -9.92 -9.32 -14.93
CA HIS A 354 -9.88 -9.14 -13.49
C HIS A 354 -9.72 -10.46 -12.74
N ILE A 355 -10.44 -11.50 -13.15
CA ILE A 355 -10.38 -12.83 -12.50
C ILE A 355 -9.03 -13.50 -12.76
N ASP A 356 -8.47 -13.33 -13.96
CA ASP A 356 -7.14 -13.82 -14.28
C ASP A 356 -6.06 -13.10 -13.45
N HIS A 357 -6.21 -11.78 -13.25
CA HIS A 357 -5.34 -11.02 -12.36
C HIS A 357 -5.38 -11.57 -10.94
N VAL A 358 -6.55 -11.63 -10.31
CA VAL A 358 -6.71 -12.15 -8.94
C VAL A 358 -6.13 -13.57 -8.82
N ARG A 359 -6.43 -14.44 -9.78
CA ARG A 359 -5.98 -15.85 -9.77
C ARG A 359 -4.46 -15.98 -9.86
N THR A 360 -3.81 -15.11 -10.60
CA THR A 360 -2.35 -15.12 -10.77
C THR A 360 -1.62 -14.44 -9.62
N GLN A 361 -2.19 -13.39 -9.02
CA GLN A 361 -1.64 -12.64 -7.89
C GLN A 361 -1.74 -13.40 -6.56
N LEU A 362 -2.87 -14.08 -6.31
CA LEU A 362 -3.19 -14.70 -5.02
C LEU A 362 -2.06 -15.60 -4.47
N PRO A 363 -1.43 -16.52 -5.24
CA PRO A 363 -0.33 -17.32 -4.73
C PRO A 363 0.88 -16.49 -4.28
N TYR A 364 1.15 -15.37 -4.93
CA TYR A 364 2.24 -14.45 -4.60
C TYR A 364 1.93 -13.70 -3.31
N ALA A 365 0.76 -13.07 -3.22
CA ALA A 365 0.31 -12.36 -2.02
C ALA A 365 0.24 -13.28 -0.80
N MET A 366 -0.27 -14.53 -0.96
CA MET A 366 -0.31 -15.52 0.11
C MET A 366 1.08 -15.94 0.57
N THR A 367 2.01 -16.16 -0.36
CA THR A 367 3.39 -16.51 -0.01
C THR A 367 4.05 -15.42 0.83
N VAL A 368 3.93 -14.17 0.40
CA VAL A 368 4.48 -13.03 1.13
C VAL A 368 3.80 -12.84 2.47
N GLY A 369 2.46 -12.92 2.53
CA GLY A 369 1.68 -12.73 3.75
C GLY A 369 1.98 -13.78 4.82
N ILE A 370 2.11 -15.05 4.45
CA ILE A 370 2.48 -16.14 5.37
C ILE A 370 3.89 -15.91 5.92
N VAL A 371 4.84 -15.51 5.10
CA VAL A 371 6.21 -15.19 5.55
C VAL A 371 6.21 -13.95 6.45
N ALA A 372 5.49 -12.89 6.08
CA ALA A 372 5.35 -11.69 6.89
C ALA A 372 4.76 -11.97 8.27
N LEU A 373 3.72 -12.80 8.33
CA LEU A 373 3.10 -13.23 9.59
C LEU A 373 4.04 -14.09 10.45
N GLY A 374 4.56 -15.18 9.87
CA GLY A 374 5.26 -16.22 10.63
C GLY A 374 6.68 -15.85 11.03
N VAL A 375 7.37 -15.08 10.21
CA VAL A 375 8.79 -14.70 10.44
C VAL A 375 8.93 -13.22 10.81
N GLY A 376 7.99 -12.38 10.36
CA GLY A 376 7.97 -10.96 10.67
C GLY A 376 7.20 -10.65 11.94
N THR A 377 5.88 -10.57 11.80
CA THR A 377 4.96 -10.04 12.80
C THR A 377 4.97 -10.84 14.11
N LEU A 378 4.86 -12.16 14.05
CA LEU A 378 4.77 -12.99 15.25
C LEU A 378 6.05 -12.91 16.10
N PRO A 379 7.27 -13.10 15.58
CA PRO A 379 8.48 -12.96 16.38
C PRO A 379 8.71 -11.53 16.90
N ALA A 380 8.41 -10.51 16.08
CA ALA A 380 8.58 -9.12 16.47
C ALA A 380 7.67 -8.72 17.63
N GLY A 381 6.44 -9.26 17.71
CA GLY A 381 5.54 -9.07 18.84
C GLY A 381 6.13 -9.58 20.16
N PHE A 382 6.94 -10.63 20.13
CA PHE A 382 7.70 -11.14 21.28
C PHE A 382 9.07 -10.47 21.49
N GLY A 383 9.32 -9.33 20.84
CA GLY A 383 10.53 -8.55 21.02
C GLY A 383 11.73 -9.00 20.16
N PHE A 384 11.51 -9.91 19.21
CA PHE A 384 12.61 -10.26 18.28
C PHE A 384 12.93 -9.06 17.37
N PRO A 385 14.22 -8.79 17.08
CA PRO A 385 14.61 -7.61 16.31
C PRO A 385 13.98 -7.58 14.92
N TRP A 386 13.19 -6.54 14.65
CA TRP A 386 12.44 -6.37 13.40
C TRP A 386 13.29 -6.46 12.12
N TRP A 387 14.53 -5.94 12.16
CA TRP A 387 15.44 -5.95 11.02
C TRP A 387 15.94 -7.36 10.68
N ILE A 388 16.14 -8.24 11.71
CA ILE A 388 16.50 -9.65 11.49
C ILE A 388 15.31 -10.37 10.85
N SER A 389 14.09 -10.13 11.35
CA SER A 389 12.85 -10.66 10.77
C SER A 389 12.70 -10.28 9.29
N LEU A 390 12.98 -9.04 8.92
CA LEU A 390 12.97 -8.60 7.52
C LEU A 390 14.00 -9.33 6.66
N LEU A 391 15.25 -9.43 7.15
CA LEU A 391 16.32 -10.12 6.41
C LEU A 391 16.01 -11.62 6.23
N VAL A 392 15.53 -12.27 7.27
CA VAL A 392 15.14 -13.69 7.20
C VAL A 392 13.94 -13.88 6.28
N GLY A 393 12.93 -13.02 6.38
CA GLY A 393 11.77 -13.03 5.49
C GLY A 393 12.17 -12.86 4.02
N ALA A 394 13.01 -11.88 3.72
CA ALA A 394 13.53 -11.67 2.37
C ALA A 394 14.35 -12.87 1.86
N ALA A 395 15.18 -13.46 2.70
CA ALA A 395 15.94 -14.67 2.35
C ALA A 395 15.02 -15.87 2.05
N ILE A 396 13.98 -16.07 2.86
CA ILE A 396 12.98 -17.14 2.62
C ILE A 396 12.27 -16.91 1.29
N LEU A 397 11.80 -15.70 1.01
CA LEU A 397 11.13 -15.37 -0.24
C LEU A 397 12.06 -15.58 -1.46
N ALA A 398 13.33 -15.20 -1.35
CA ALA A 398 14.32 -15.45 -2.39
C ALA A 398 14.56 -16.97 -2.60
N ILE A 399 14.60 -17.75 -1.53
CA ILE A 399 14.73 -19.21 -1.60
C ILE A 399 13.48 -19.82 -2.25
N VAL A 400 12.28 -19.42 -1.82
CA VAL A 400 11.02 -19.89 -2.42
C VAL A 400 11.01 -19.62 -3.92
N LEU A 401 11.38 -18.40 -4.33
CA LEU A 401 11.43 -18.04 -5.74
C LEU A 401 12.46 -18.85 -6.53
N ARG A 402 13.59 -19.20 -5.92
CA ARG A 402 14.62 -20.06 -6.55
C ARG A 402 14.25 -21.52 -6.64
N THR A 403 13.53 -22.04 -5.64
CA THR A 403 13.20 -23.48 -5.55
C THR A 403 11.88 -23.84 -6.21
N VAL A 404 10.85 -22.98 -6.06
CA VAL A 404 9.51 -23.19 -6.62
C VAL A 404 9.34 -22.49 -7.96
N GLY A 405 9.99 -21.31 -8.13
CA GLY A 405 9.94 -20.53 -9.36
C GLY A 405 10.76 -21.16 -10.49
N THR A 406 10.16 -21.25 -11.67
CA THR A 406 10.81 -21.73 -12.90
C THR A 406 11.28 -20.52 -13.72
N PRO A 407 12.52 -20.49 -14.22
CA PRO A 407 12.97 -19.46 -15.16
C PRO A 407 12.09 -19.48 -16.42
N ILE A 408 11.72 -18.32 -16.92
CA ILE A 408 10.90 -18.23 -18.13
C ILE A 408 11.67 -18.71 -19.36
N GLU A 409 12.99 -18.53 -19.40
CA GLU A 409 13.87 -19.00 -20.48
C GLU A 409 13.79 -20.54 -20.63
N ASP A 410 13.68 -21.28 -19.53
CA ASP A 410 13.60 -22.77 -19.57
C ASP A 410 12.25 -23.26 -20.11
N VAL A 411 11.24 -22.40 -20.26
CA VAL A 411 9.87 -22.76 -20.65
C VAL A 411 9.54 -22.30 -22.07
N VAL A 412 10.39 -21.45 -22.65
CA VAL A 412 10.27 -20.98 -24.03
C VAL A 412 11.15 -21.86 -24.92
N PRO A 413 10.60 -22.57 -25.94
CA PRO A 413 11.42 -23.34 -26.88
C PRO A 413 12.47 -22.46 -27.52
N THR A 414 13.70 -22.92 -27.58
CA THR A 414 14.74 -22.24 -28.36
C THR A 414 14.35 -22.21 -29.84
N PRO A 415 14.74 -21.19 -30.62
CA PRO A 415 14.42 -21.09 -32.05
C PRO A 415 14.80 -22.33 -32.88
N ASP A 416 15.78 -23.11 -32.41
CA ASP A 416 16.23 -24.37 -33.06
C ASP A 416 15.25 -25.54 -32.87
N GLU A 417 14.42 -25.55 -31.78
CA GLU A 417 13.44 -26.62 -31.56
C GLU A 417 12.13 -26.43 -32.33
N THR A 418 11.92 -25.25 -32.93
CA THR A 418 10.75 -24.93 -33.75
C THR A 418 10.97 -25.01 -35.25
N ALA A 419 12.18 -25.31 -35.68
CA ALA A 419 12.47 -25.55 -37.12
C ALA A 419 11.82 -26.89 -37.53
N PRO A 420 10.89 -26.88 -38.50
CA PRO A 420 10.37 -28.15 -39.02
C PRO A 420 11.53 -28.96 -39.62
N ALA A 421 11.59 -30.23 -39.31
CA ALA A 421 12.53 -31.21 -39.84
C ALA A 421 12.31 -31.52 -41.33
N GLU A 422 11.93 -30.50 -42.12
CA GLU A 422 11.71 -30.56 -43.57
C GLU A 422 12.64 -29.65 -44.31
N ALA A 423 13.93 -30.00 -44.36
CA ALA A 423 14.84 -29.60 -45.43
C ALA A 423 16.05 -30.56 -45.52
N ALA A 424 15.76 -31.86 -45.64
CA ALA A 424 16.75 -32.84 -46.01
C ALA A 424 16.07 -33.91 -46.86
N VAL A 425 15.71 -33.56 -48.10
CA VAL A 425 15.60 -34.49 -49.24
C VAL A 425 16.08 -33.78 -50.51
#